data_8cbc1e67d533db849648f6bbb7d15553
#
_entry.id   8cbc1e67d533db849648f6bbb7d15553
#
_cell.length_a   1.000
_cell.length_b   1.000
_cell.length_c   1.000
_cell.angle_alpha   90.00
_cell.angle_beta   90.00
_cell.angle_gamma   90.00
#
_symmetry.space_group_name_H-M   'P 1'
#
loop_
_entity.id
_entity.type
_entity.pdbx_description
1 polymer ?
#
loop_
_entity_poly.entity_id
_entity_poly.type
_entity_poly.pdbx_seq_one_letter_code
_entity_poly.pdbx_strand_id
1 'polypeptide(L)'
;MSLQRAFVFAGVPATVSSLWQVPDKETSGLMVAFYENLNKGQYKDEALRNAKLQHLNTSEDAALKHPFYWAGFVISGDVSAIEVQSNNTLIIVLIALILLGLFFSRKKLIKLFK
;
A
#
# COMPACT_ATOMS: atom_id res chain seq x y z
N MET A 1 -20.30 -23.17 -3.77
CA MET A 1 -19.11 -22.77 -2.99
C MET A 1 -18.71 -21.39 -3.48
N SER A 2 -18.55 -20.36 -2.63
CA SER A 2 -18.17 -19.04 -3.11
C SER A 2 -16.65 -19.00 -3.34
N LEU A 3 -16.19 -18.19 -4.31
CA LEU A 3 -14.76 -17.97 -4.60
C LEU A 3 -13.99 -17.52 -3.35
N GLN A 4 -14.61 -16.67 -2.53
CA GLN A 4 -14.08 -16.20 -1.27
C GLN A 4 -13.75 -17.31 -0.27
N ARG A 5 -14.60 -18.32 -0.19
CA ARG A 5 -14.35 -19.53 0.62
C ARG A 5 -13.14 -20.32 0.11
N ALA A 6 -12.98 -20.41 -1.21
CA ALA A 6 -11.83 -21.09 -1.80
C ALA A 6 -10.51 -20.43 -1.41
N PHE A 7 -10.45 -19.08 -1.40
CA PHE A 7 -9.26 -18.34 -0.96
C PHE A 7 -8.95 -18.56 0.53
N VAL A 8 -9.97 -18.58 1.39
CA VAL A 8 -9.78 -18.88 2.82
C VAL A 8 -9.21 -20.28 3.01
N PHE A 9 -9.75 -21.30 2.30
CA PHE A 9 -9.21 -22.66 2.36
C PHE A 9 -7.77 -22.75 1.80
N ALA A 10 -7.40 -21.90 0.86
CA ALA A 10 -6.05 -21.81 0.32
C ALA A 10 -5.08 -21.06 1.26
N GLY A 11 -5.52 -20.59 2.44
CA GLY A 11 -4.70 -19.90 3.40
C GLY A 11 -4.46 -18.41 3.10
N VAL A 12 -5.27 -17.81 2.20
CA VAL A 12 -5.19 -16.36 1.92
C VAL A 12 -5.73 -15.61 3.11
N PRO A 13 -4.92 -14.73 3.76
CA PRO A 13 -5.30 -14.09 5.03
C PRO A 13 -6.43 -13.08 4.85
N ALA A 14 -6.51 -12.38 3.73
CA ALA A 14 -7.57 -11.42 3.43
C ALA A 14 -7.85 -11.32 1.94
N THR A 15 -9.10 -11.01 1.60
CA THR A 15 -9.53 -10.75 0.23
C THR A 15 -10.36 -9.48 0.16
N VAL A 16 -10.20 -8.72 -0.93
CA VAL A 16 -11.13 -7.66 -1.32
C VAL A 16 -11.92 -8.15 -2.50
N SER A 17 -13.23 -8.04 -2.44
CA SER A 17 -14.13 -8.45 -3.52
C SER A 17 -15.28 -7.47 -3.67
N SER A 18 -15.91 -7.44 -4.83
CA SER A 18 -17.18 -6.74 -5.01
C SER A 18 -18.34 -7.71 -4.89
N LEU A 19 -19.45 -7.26 -4.32
CA LEU A 19 -20.70 -8.02 -4.17
C LEU A 19 -21.50 -8.05 -5.48
N TRP A 20 -21.21 -7.17 -6.41
CA TRP A 20 -21.81 -7.09 -7.74
C TRP A 20 -20.80 -6.57 -8.76
N GLN A 21 -21.13 -6.64 -10.03
CA GLN A 21 -20.29 -6.15 -11.10
C GLN A 21 -20.32 -4.62 -11.13
N VAL A 22 -19.15 -4.00 -11.00
CA VAL A 22 -18.94 -2.54 -11.08
C VAL A 22 -18.15 -2.25 -12.35
N PRO A 23 -18.41 -1.13 -13.06
CA PRO A 23 -17.64 -0.75 -14.25
C PRO A 23 -16.14 -0.60 -13.96
N ASP A 24 -15.29 -1.01 -14.90
CA ASP A 24 -13.84 -1.12 -14.72
C ASP A 24 -13.16 0.20 -14.38
N LYS A 25 -13.63 1.31 -14.96
CA LYS A 25 -13.06 2.63 -14.74
C LYS A 25 -13.18 3.07 -13.28
N GLU A 26 -14.36 2.92 -12.70
CA GLU A 26 -14.65 3.30 -11.31
C GLU A 26 -13.96 2.34 -10.33
N THR A 27 -13.93 1.05 -10.66
CA THR A 27 -13.18 0.03 -9.93
C THR A 27 -11.69 0.35 -9.87
N SER A 28 -11.10 0.72 -11.00
CA SER A 28 -9.68 1.05 -11.10
C SER A 28 -9.31 2.21 -10.19
N GLY A 29 -10.07 3.32 -10.22
CA GLY A 29 -9.82 4.49 -9.39
C GLY A 29 -9.91 4.19 -7.89
N LEU A 30 -10.93 3.43 -7.47
CA LEU A 30 -11.12 3.03 -6.08
C LEU A 30 -10.01 2.10 -5.60
N MET A 31 -9.58 1.15 -6.45
CA MET A 31 -8.50 0.22 -6.09
C MET A 31 -7.15 0.94 -6.00
N VAL A 32 -6.83 1.88 -6.88
CA VAL A 32 -5.62 2.70 -6.76
C VAL A 32 -5.60 3.42 -5.43
N ALA A 33 -6.68 4.12 -5.06
CA ALA A 33 -6.78 4.81 -3.77
C ALA A 33 -6.66 3.85 -2.57
N PHE A 34 -7.23 2.66 -2.68
CA PHE A 34 -7.11 1.62 -1.66
C PHE A 34 -5.66 1.19 -1.45
N TYR A 35 -4.93 0.86 -2.53
CA TYR A 35 -3.52 0.45 -2.43
C TYR A 35 -2.60 1.58 -1.97
N GLU A 36 -2.88 2.83 -2.36
CA GLU A 36 -2.15 4.00 -1.83
C GLU A 36 -2.31 4.13 -0.32
N ASN A 37 -3.51 3.90 0.20
CA ASN A 37 -3.78 3.95 1.64
C ASN A 37 -3.11 2.77 2.39
N LEU A 38 -3.09 1.57 1.80
CA LEU A 38 -2.34 0.43 2.35
C LEU A 38 -0.83 0.73 2.42
N ASN A 39 -0.27 1.35 1.39
CA ASN A 39 1.15 1.74 1.36
C ASN A 39 1.50 2.81 2.41
N LYS A 40 0.51 3.57 2.89
CA LYS A 40 0.67 4.49 4.04
C LYS A 40 0.60 3.78 5.39
N GLY A 41 0.48 2.45 5.42
CA GLY A 41 0.41 1.63 6.63
C GLY A 41 -0.96 1.62 7.31
N GLN A 42 -2.03 2.01 6.62
CA GLN A 42 -3.39 1.94 7.18
C GLN A 42 -3.85 0.48 7.30
N TYR A 43 -4.74 0.22 8.26
CA TYR A 43 -5.47 -1.04 8.32
C TYR A 43 -6.29 -1.23 7.05
N LYS A 44 -6.48 -2.49 6.61
CA LYS A 44 -7.14 -2.77 5.31
C LYS A 44 -8.57 -2.24 5.24
N ASP A 45 -9.33 -2.31 6.33
CA ASP A 45 -10.69 -1.78 6.42
C ASP A 45 -10.72 -0.24 6.40
N GLU A 46 -9.79 0.41 7.10
CA GLU A 46 -9.61 1.87 7.03
C GLU A 46 -9.18 2.32 5.64
N ALA A 47 -8.24 1.61 5.02
CA ALA A 47 -7.77 1.90 3.67
C ALA A 47 -8.91 1.84 2.65
N LEU A 48 -9.77 0.81 2.74
CA LEU A 48 -10.94 0.68 1.87
C LEU A 48 -11.98 1.76 2.15
N ARG A 49 -12.25 2.06 3.43
CA ARG A 49 -13.16 3.14 3.82
C ARG A 49 -12.68 4.47 3.25
N ASN A 50 -11.40 4.79 3.41
CA ASN A 50 -10.82 6.03 2.93
C ASN A 50 -10.82 6.13 1.40
N ALA A 51 -10.58 5.03 0.69
CA ALA A 51 -10.70 4.95 -0.76
C ALA A 51 -12.14 5.26 -1.23
N LYS A 52 -13.16 4.72 -0.54
CA LYS A 52 -14.57 5.02 -0.84
C LYS A 52 -14.91 6.49 -0.59
N LEU A 53 -14.44 7.05 0.52
CA LEU A 53 -14.63 8.48 0.82
C LEU A 53 -13.92 9.37 -0.21
N GLN A 54 -12.72 9.00 -0.65
CA GLN A 54 -12.00 9.70 -1.70
C GLN A 54 -12.80 9.66 -3.01
N HIS A 55 -13.30 8.49 -3.42
CA HIS A 55 -14.15 8.37 -4.61
C HIS A 55 -15.36 9.33 -4.55
N LEU A 56 -16.06 9.37 -3.42
CA LEU A 56 -17.21 10.26 -3.22
C LEU A 56 -16.84 11.75 -3.30
N ASN A 57 -15.67 12.12 -2.77
CA ASN A 57 -15.22 13.51 -2.71
C ASN A 57 -14.65 14.01 -4.05
N THR A 58 -13.99 13.13 -4.80
CA THR A 58 -13.32 13.50 -6.07
C THR A 58 -14.20 13.32 -7.30
N SER A 59 -15.30 12.56 -7.21
CA SER A 59 -16.22 12.38 -8.31
C SER A 59 -16.96 13.68 -8.62
N GLU A 60 -16.73 14.25 -9.80
CA GLU A 60 -17.43 15.46 -10.26
C GLU A 60 -18.86 15.14 -10.71
N ASP A 61 -19.06 13.96 -11.30
CA ASP A 61 -20.38 13.50 -11.73
C ASP A 61 -21.18 12.96 -10.56
N ALA A 62 -22.33 13.55 -10.30
CA ALA A 62 -23.26 13.12 -9.24
C ALA A 62 -23.74 11.66 -9.44
N ALA A 63 -23.82 11.18 -10.67
CA ALA A 63 -24.21 9.79 -10.96
C ALA A 63 -23.19 8.79 -10.39
N LEU A 64 -21.89 9.11 -10.40
CA LEU A 64 -20.83 8.26 -9.88
C LEU A 64 -20.78 8.21 -8.36
N LYS A 65 -21.48 9.12 -7.67
CA LYS A 65 -21.65 9.09 -6.21
C LYS A 65 -22.72 8.10 -5.77
N HIS A 66 -23.46 7.50 -6.70
CA HIS A 66 -24.44 6.48 -6.37
C HIS A 66 -23.75 5.24 -5.76
N PRO A 67 -24.30 4.65 -4.69
CA PRO A 67 -23.69 3.50 -3.97
C PRO A 67 -23.34 2.30 -4.84
N PHE A 68 -23.97 2.16 -5.99
CA PHE A 68 -23.68 1.12 -6.96
C PHE A 68 -22.19 1.06 -7.35
N TYR A 69 -21.51 2.20 -7.45
CA TYR A 69 -20.12 2.29 -7.93
C TYR A 69 -19.07 2.01 -6.86
N TRP A 70 -19.38 2.19 -5.58
CA TRP A 70 -18.39 2.10 -4.50
C TRP A 70 -18.79 1.20 -3.33
N ALA A 71 -20.09 1.02 -3.05
CA ALA A 71 -20.52 0.34 -1.83
C ALA A 71 -20.30 -1.17 -1.88
N GLY A 72 -20.27 -1.76 -3.08
CA GLY A 72 -20.12 -3.20 -3.27
C GLY A 72 -18.81 -3.80 -2.82
N PHE A 73 -17.75 -3.01 -2.65
CA PHE A 73 -16.45 -3.53 -2.24
C PHE A 73 -16.42 -3.85 -0.75
N VAL A 74 -16.01 -5.08 -0.43
CA VAL A 74 -15.95 -5.61 0.95
C VAL A 74 -14.61 -6.31 1.18
N ILE A 75 -14.12 -6.24 2.43
CA ILE A 75 -12.98 -7.02 2.89
C ILE A 75 -13.49 -8.22 3.69
N SER A 76 -12.83 -9.35 3.50
CA SER A 76 -13.05 -10.56 4.28
C SER A 76 -11.72 -11.13 4.73
N GLY A 77 -11.62 -11.51 6.01
CA GLY A 77 -10.40 -12.03 6.61
C GLY A 77 -9.70 -11.04 7.51
N ASP A 78 -8.38 -11.12 7.58
CA ASP A 78 -7.53 -10.29 8.43
C ASP A 78 -7.46 -8.84 7.94
N VAL A 79 -7.87 -7.90 8.78
CA VAL A 79 -7.89 -6.46 8.49
C VAL A 79 -6.61 -5.72 8.90
N SER A 80 -5.64 -6.41 9.54
CA SER A 80 -4.40 -5.77 9.99
C SER A 80 -3.66 -5.05 8.87
N ALA A 81 -2.88 -4.03 9.24
CA ALA A 81 -2.04 -3.31 8.29
C ALA A 81 -1.04 -4.27 7.62
N ILE A 82 -0.69 -3.98 6.37
CA ILE A 82 0.40 -4.69 5.69
C ILE A 82 1.70 -4.09 6.21
N GLU A 83 2.58 -4.94 6.76
CA GLU A 83 3.94 -4.52 7.08
C GLU A 83 4.69 -4.22 5.78
N VAL A 84 4.72 -2.95 5.40
CA VAL A 84 5.60 -2.49 4.33
C VAL A 84 7.02 -2.52 4.86
N GLN A 85 7.74 -3.59 4.57
CA GLN A 85 9.15 -3.73 4.94
C GLN A 85 9.95 -2.65 4.21
N SER A 86 10.14 -1.52 4.88
CA SER A 86 11.02 -0.45 4.41
C SER A 86 12.45 -1.00 4.40
N ASN A 87 12.97 -1.30 3.22
CA ASN A 87 14.33 -1.82 3.04
C ASN A 87 15.37 -0.69 3.24
N ASN A 88 15.41 -0.13 4.45
CA ASN A 88 16.40 0.87 4.84
C ASN A 88 17.82 0.29 4.92
N THR A 89 17.96 -1.03 4.80
CA THR A 89 19.26 -1.74 4.84
C THR A 89 20.22 -1.20 3.77
N LEU A 90 19.74 -0.93 2.56
CA LEU A 90 20.56 -0.36 1.49
C LEU A 90 21.07 1.04 1.84
N ILE A 91 20.22 1.87 2.44
CA ILE A 91 20.59 3.24 2.86
C ILE A 91 21.63 3.17 3.99
N ILE A 92 21.45 2.29 4.96
CA ILE A 92 22.40 2.09 6.07
C ILE A 92 23.75 1.61 5.54
N VAL A 93 23.77 0.65 4.61
CA VAL A 93 25.01 0.15 3.99
C VAL A 93 25.70 1.26 3.20
N LEU A 94 24.98 2.07 2.44
CA LEU A 94 25.53 3.22 1.69
C LEU A 94 26.16 4.25 2.63
N ILE A 95 25.49 4.61 3.73
CA ILE A 95 26.02 5.53 4.74
C ILE A 95 27.29 4.95 5.39
N ALA A 96 27.28 3.65 5.72
CA ALA A 96 28.45 2.99 6.30
C ALA A 96 29.65 2.99 5.35
N LEU A 97 29.44 2.74 4.05
CA LEU A 97 30.51 2.80 3.03
C LEU A 97 31.08 4.23 2.87
N ILE A 98 30.22 5.25 2.88
CA ILE A 98 30.66 6.65 2.80
C ILE A 98 31.51 7.01 4.03
N LEU A 99 31.08 6.66 5.23
CA LEU A 99 31.82 6.91 6.47
C LEU A 99 33.16 6.18 6.48
N LEU A 100 33.20 4.95 6.00
CA LEU A 100 34.44 4.15 5.87
C LEU A 100 35.42 4.83 4.88
N GLY A 101 34.91 5.29 3.74
CA GLY A 101 35.71 6.01 2.73
C GLY A 101 36.32 7.31 3.28
N LEU A 102 35.53 8.09 4.02
CA LEU A 102 35.99 9.31 4.68
C LEU A 102 37.06 9.03 5.75
N PHE A 103 36.90 7.94 6.50
CA PHE A 103 37.88 7.53 7.52
C PHE A 103 39.23 7.13 6.91
N PHE A 104 39.23 6.39 5.81
CA PHE A 104 40.47 6.03 5.10
C PHE A 104 41.11 7.23 4.40
N SER A 105 40.31 8.16 3.86
CA SER A 105 40.81 9.38 3.23
C SER A 105 41.53 10.28 4.26
N ARG A 106 40.97 10.43 5.46
CA ARG A 106 41.61 11.20 6.56
C ARG A 106 42.94 10.57 6.99
N LYS A 107 43.03 9.24 7.09
CA LYS A 107 44.30 8.58 7.44
C LYS A 107 45.40 8.79 6.37
N LYS A 108 45.02 8.87 5.11
CA LYS A 108 45.97 9.13 4.00
C LYS A 108 46.48 10.58 4.00
N LEU A 109 45.62 11.56 4.33
CA LEU A 109 45.99 12.96 4.45
C LEU A 109 46.98 13.22 5.63
N ILE A 110 46.76 12.57 6.76
CA ILE A 110 47.63 12.72 7.95
C ILE A 110 49.02 12.13 7.69
N LYS A 111 49.13 11.10 6.83
CA LYS A 111 50.44 10.50 6.43
C LYS A 111 51.22 11.36 5.42
N LEU A 112 50.57 12.25 4.68
CA LEU A 112 51.20 13.13 3.69
C LEU A 112 51.73 14.44 4.32
N PHE A 113 51.25 14.76 5.52
CA PHE A 113 51.69 15.99 6.26
C PHE A 113 52.72 15.71 7.37
N LYS A 114 53.27 14.50 7.43
CA LYS A 114 54.33 14.10 8.34
C LYS A 114 55.57 13.70 7.56
#